data_cdd80a0734fe82175343e2ba7f947aa2
#
_entry.id   cdd80a0734fe82175343e2ba7f947aa2
#
_cell.length_a   1.000
_cell.length_b   1.000
_cell.length_c   1.000
_cell.angle_alpha   90.00
_cell.angle_beta   90.00
_cell.angle_gamma   90.00
#
_symmetry.space_group_name_H-M   'P 1'
#
loop_
_entity.id
_entity.type
_entity.pdbx_description
1 polymer ?
#
loop_
_entity_poly.entity_id
_entity_poly.type
_entity_poly.pdbx_seq_one_letter_code
_entity_poly.pdbx_strand_id
1 'polypeptide(L)'
;MQEYDESFVITKANKRGGVTWFILMIIVSVYYGIKVGTGKLDVGYFFMFFTVGWLSFIISKVLLKVKGEDNKNYKWMLGIGYLLFYSVIAWTSLDQVSYVFILPLLSILILYKDPKFIKVMMWITLFILFSSNMYKGLVKGMMDFVSSEECALEFAVVICCYVCTNMAIKHLVESDGALTASIKGNLARVVKTVEQVKIASNEVVDGVTVVRELADENKAGADEVVKDMRVLSDNNDVLNEKTVSSVDMTNVIDDQVRNVA
;
A
#
# COMPACT_ATOMS: atom_id res chain seq x y z
N MET A 1 -1.23 11.69 -2.25
CA MET A 1 -0.79 10.38 -1.68
C MET A 1 -1.79 10.07 -0.57
N GLN A 2 -2.68 9.07 -0.75
CA GLN A 2 -3.62 8.71 0.32
C GLN A 2 -2.77 8.19 1.49
N GLU A 3 -2.84 8.87 2.61
CA GLU A 3 -2.31 8.40 3.88
C GLU A 3 -2.81 6.99 4.10
N TYR A 4 -1.93 6.05 4.44
CA TYR A 4 -2.32 4.67 4.71
C TYR A 4 -3.21 4.68 5.96
N ASP A 5 -4.51 4.76 5.72
CA ASP A 5 -5.51 4.79 6.77
C ASP A 5 -5.84 3.34 7.15
N GLU A 6 -5.38 2.93 8.33
CA GLU A 6 -5.68 1.62 8.92
C GLU A 6 -7.19 1.39 9.00
N SER A 7 -7.98 2.46 9.23
CA SER A 7 -9.43 2.42 9.30
C SER A 7 -10.05 2.00 7.97
N PHE A 8 -9.50 2.48 6.85
CA PHE A 8 -9.95 2.12 5.51
C PHE A 8 -9.73 0.62 5.21
N VAL A 9 -8.57 0.07 5.62
CA VAL A 9 -8.27 -1.36 5.41
C VAL A 9 -9.21 -2.24 6.23
N ILE A 10 -9.47 -1.86 7.49
CA ILE A 10 -10.39 -2.58 8.39
C ILE A 10 -11.82 -2.50 7.87
N THR A 11 -12.29 -1.33 7.46
CA THR A 11 -13.61 -1.14 6.85
C THR A 11 -13.79 -2.04 5.64
N LYS A 12 -12.78 -2.12 4.79
CA LYS A 12 -12.80 -2.96 3.59
C LYS A 12 -12.83 -4.45 3.94
N ALA A 13 -12.06 -4.87 4.95
CA ALA A 13 -12.07 -6.25 5.45
C ALA A 13 -13.44 -6.62 6.06
N ASN A 14 -14.00 -5.75 6.91
CA ASN A 14 -15.31 -5.93 7.52
C ASN A 14 -16.43 -6.05 6.46
N LYS A 15 -16.42 -5.19 5.45
CA LYS A 15 -17.39 -5.22 4.35
C LYS A 15 -17.27 -6.52 3.54
N ARG A 16 -16.05 -6.91 3.15
CA ARG A 16 -15.80 -8.13 2.38
C ARG A 16 -16.14 -9.38 3.18
N GLY A 17 -15.71 -9.47 4.43
CA GLY A 17 -16.05 -10.59 5.32
C GLY A 17 -17.57 -10.76 5.50
N GLY A 18 -18.28 -9.65 5.70
CA GLY A 18 -19.73 -9.67 5.78
C GLY A 18 -20.43 -10.08 4.49
N VAL A 19 -19.92 -9.67 3.31
CA VAL A 19 -20.46 -10.08 2.01
C VAL A 19 -20.22 -11.58 1.77
N THR A 20 -19.02 -12.07 2.06
CA THR A 20 -18.70 -13.51 1.94
C THR A 20 -19.63 -14.34 2.80
N TRP A 21 -19.86 -13.95 4.05
CA TRP A 21 -20.81 -14.67 4.92
C TRP A 21 -22.24 -14.62 4.40
N PHE A 22 -22.70 -13.47 3.89
CA PHE A 22 -24.03 -13.34 3.31
C PHE A 22 -24.24 -14.29 2.12
N ILE A 23 -23.28 -14.33 1.19
CA ILE A 23 -23.33 -15.22 0.03
C ILE A 23 -23.40 -16.69 0.48
N LEU A 24 -22.56 -17.06 1.45
CA LEU A 24 -22.58 -18.40 2.01
C LEU A 24 -23.94 -18.75 2.62
N MET A 25 -24.52 -17.84 3.40
CA MET A 25 -25.83 -18.07 4.04
C MET A 25 -26.94 -18.30 3.01
N ILE A 26 -26.91 -17.58 1.88
CA ILE A 26 -27.84 -17.81 0.77
C ILE A 26 -27.64 -19.21 0.19
N ILE A 27 -26.41 -19.58 -0.18
CA ILE A 27 -26.10 -20.87 -0.81
C ILE A 27 -26.55 -22.02 0.09
N VAL A 28 -26.18 -21.94 1.37
CA VAL A 28 -26.51 -23.01 2.33
C VAL A 28 -28.00 -23.06 2.62
N SER A 29 -28.69 -21.91 2.74
CA SER A 29 -30.15 -21.86 2.93
C SER A 29 -30.90 -22.51 1.75
N VAL A 30 -30.46 -22.24 0.51
CA VAL A 30 -31.02 -22.86 -0.70
C VAL A 30 -30.76 -24.36 -0.70
N TYR A 31 -29.53 -24.80 -0.40
CA TYR A 31 -29.18 -26.23 -0.36
C TYR A 31 -30.02 -27.00 0.63
N TYR A 32 -30.14 -26.53 1.86
CA TYR A 32 -30.96 -27.19 2.89
C TYR A 32 -32.45 -27.05 2.61
N GLY A 33 -32.92 -25.96 2.02
CA GLY A 33 -34.28 -25.78 1.55
C GLY A 33 -34.68 -26.84 0.52
N ILE A 34 -33.80 -27.17 -0.42
CA ILE A 34 -34.02 -28.26 -1.39
C ILE A 34 -34.06 -29.60 -0.68
N LYS A 35 -33.23 -29.88 0.33
CA LYS A 35 -33.25 -31.12 1.10
C LYS A 35 -34.60 -31.29 1.85
N VAL A 36 -35.15 -30.23 2.39
CA VAL A 36 -36.50 -30.23 3.02
C VAL A 36 -37.55 -30.50 1.96
N GLY A 37 -37.54 -29.79 0.83
CA GLY A 37 -38.53 -29.98 -0.25
C GLY A 37 -38.52 -31.40 -0.87
N THR A 38 -37.37 -32.09 -0.80
CA THR A 38 -37.23 -33.48 -1.25
C THR A 38 -37.49 -34.52 -0.14
N GLY A 39 -37.94 -34.08 1.05
CA GLY A 39 -38.21 -34.96 2.18
C GLY A 39 -36.96 -35.60 2.82
N LYS A 40 -35.76 -35.14 2.46
CA LYS A 40 -34.48 -35.68 2.99
C LYS A 40 -34.05 -35.05 4.31
N LEU A 41 -34.71 -33.97 4.74
CA LEU A 41 -34.41 -33.24 5.97
C LEU A 41 -35.69 -32.82 6.67
N ASP A 42 -35.67 -32.91 7.99
CA ASP A 42 -36.78 -32.45 8.83
C ASP A 42 -36.91 -30.92 8.78
N VAL A 43 -38.17 -30.44 8.72
CA VAL A 43 -38.51 -29.02 8.67
C VAL A 43 -38.06 -28.30 9.96
N GLY A 44 -38.19 -28.93 11.13
CA GLY A 44 -37.76 -28.35 12.40
C GLY A 44 -36.26 -28.10 12.46
N TYR A 45 -35.47 -29.05 11.91
CA TYR A 45 -34.02 -28.89 11.80
C TYR A 45 -33.64 -27.70 10.88
N PHE A 46 -34.32 -27.57 9.74
CA PHE A 46 -34.10 -26.45 8.85
C PHE A 46 -34.35 -25.11 9.52
N PHE A 47 -35.46 -24.97 10.27
CA PHE A 47 -35.75 -23.72 10.96
C PHE A 47 -34.74 -23.41 12.07
N MET A 48 -34.27 -24.39 12.82
CA MET A 48 -33.22 -24.19 13.81
C MET A 48 -31.92 -23.70 13.19
N PHE A 49 -31.46 -24.38 12.16
CA PHE A 49 -30.28 -24.03 11.40
C PHE A 49 -30.37 -22.62 10.77
N PHE A 50 -31.49 -22.35 10.10
CA PHE A 50 -31.73 -21.07 9.44
C PHE A 50 -31.76 -19.92 10.46
N THR A 51 -32.46 -20.10 11.58
CA THR A 51 -32.55 -19.08 12.63
C THR A 51 -31.18 -18.77 13.24
N VAL A 52 -30.40 -19.79 13.64
CA VAL A 52 -29.08 -19.57 14.24
C VAL A 52 -28.15 -18.87 13.27
N GLY A 53 -28.10 -19.29 12.01
CA GLY A 53 -27.22 -18.69 10.99
C GLY A 53 -27.59 -17.26 10.68
N TRP A 54 -28.86 -17.00 10.34
CA TRP A 54 -29.30 -15.65 9.97
C TRP A 54 -29.33 -14.68 11.16
N LEU A 55 -29.73 -15.15 12.36
CA LEU A 55 -29.70 -14.30 13.54
C LEU A 55 -28.29 -13.86 13.90
N SER A 56 -27.31 -14.78 13.88
CA SER A 56 -25.90 -14.45 14.10
C SER A 56 -25.38 -13.44 13.06
N PHE A 57 -25.76 -13.60 11.79
CA PHE A 57 -25.40 -12.66 10.73
C PHE A 57 -26.03 -11.28 10.95
N ILE A 58 -27.33 -11.22 11.24
CA ILE A 58 -28.06 -9.95 11.45
C ILE A 58 -27.47 -9.21 12.67
N ILE A 59 -27.25 -9.91 13.79
CA ILE A 59 -26.64 -9.32 14.99
C ILE A 59 -25.27 -8.72 14.65
N SER A 60 -24.44 -9.45 13.90
CA SER A 60 -23.12 -8.94 13.50
C SER A 60 -23.22 -7.67 12.65
N LYS A 61 -24.19 -7.60 11.72
CA LYS A 61 -24.41 -6.44 10.87
C LYS A 61 -24.95 -5.23 11.64
N VAL A 62 -25.90 -5.46 12.56
CA VAL A 62 -26.42 -4.40 13.43
C VAL A 62 -25.31 -3.80 14.29
N LEU A 63 -24.48 -4.64 14.91
CA LEU A 63 -23.35 -4.21 15.72
C LEU A 63 -22.31 -3.43 14.91
N LEU A 64 -22.04 -3.83 13.66
CA LEU A 64 -21.17 -3.08 12.76
C LEU A 64 -21.74 -1.70 12.47
N LYS A 65 -23.04 -1.59 12.21
CA LYS A 65 -23.72 -0.31 11.97
C LYS A 65 -23.72 0.60 13.20
N VAL A 66 -23.86 0.05 14.39
CA VAL A 66 -23.89 0.83 15.66
C VAL A 66 -22.49 1.26 16.09
N LYS A 67 -21.48 0.40 15.94
CA LYS A 67 -20.12 0.66 16.42
C LYS A 67 -19.19 1.29 15.39
N GLY A 68 -19.65 1.50 14.15
CA GLY A 68 -18.86 2.01 13.03
C GLY A 68 -18.30 0.90 12.15
N GLU A 69 -18.14 1.21 10.87
CA GLU A 69 -17.66 0.26 9.86
C GLU A 69 -16.17 -0.11 10.03
N ASP A 70 -15.40 0.72 10.72
CA ASP A 70 -13.96 0.55 11.02
C ASP A 70 -13.68 -0.21 12.32
N ASN A 71 -14.71 -0.81 12.95
CA ASN A 71 -14.58 -1.50 14.22
C ASN A 71 -13.65 -2.72 14.13
N LYS A 72 -12.48 -2.64 14.81
CA LYS A 72 -11.48 -3.72 14.89
C LYS A 72 -12.02 -5.02 15.53
N ASN A 73 -13.01 -4.92 16.38
CA ASN A 73 -13.58 -6.08 17.08
C ASN A 73 -14.65 -6.82 16.26
N TYR A 74 -15.06 -6.28 15.12
CA TYR A 74 -16.04 -6.92 14.26
C TYR A 74 -15.62 -8.33 13.79
N LYS A 75 -14.32 -8.54 13.57
CA LYS A 75 -13.77 -9.87 13.23
C LYS A 75 -14.16 -10.95 14.23
N TRP A 76 -14.17 -10.64 15.53
CA TRP A 76 -14.59 -11.59 16.58
C TRP A 76 -16.07 -11.92 16.50
N MET A 77 -16.91 -10.92 16.27
CA MET A 77 -18.35 -11.11 16.09
C MET A 77 -18.65 -12.00 14.88
N LEU A 78 -17.98 -11.73 13.78
CA LEU A 78 -18.10 -12.50 12.54
C LEU A 78 -17.60 -13.94 12.72
N GLY A 79 -16.41 -14.11 13.31
CA GLY A 79 -15.83 -15.43 13.55
C GLY A 79 -16.64 -16.28 14.51
N ILE A 80 -17.04 -15.74 15.67
CA ILE A 80 -17.85 -16.43 16.67
C ILE A 80 -19.25 -16.75 16.12
N GLY A 81 -19.89 -15.76 15.46
CA GLY A 81 -21.20 -15.97 14.85
C GLY A 81 -21.18 -17.09 13.79
N TYR A 82 -20.11 -17.13 12.98
CA TYR A 82 -19.92 -18.23 12.04
C TYR A 82 -19.70 -19.58 12.74
N LEU A 83 -18.90 -19.63 13.81
CA LEU A 83 -18.65 -20.86 14.54
C LEU A 83 -19.91 -21.37 15.28
N LEU A 84 -20.81 -20.49 15.74
CA LEU A 84 -22.10 -20.87 16.23
C LEU A 84 -22.94 -21.56 15.15
N PHE A 85 -23.02 -21.00 13.98
CA PHE A 85 -23.65 -21.62 12.82
C PHE A 85 -22.99 -22.96 12.47
N TYR A 86 -21.65 -23.02 12.41
CA TYR A 86 -20.91 -24.24 12.16
C TYR A 86 -21.17 -25.31 13.22
N SER A 87 -21.26 -24.94 14.50
CA SER A 87 -21.53 -25.90 15.59
C SER A 87 -22.87 -26.61 15.43
N VAL A 88 -23.92 -25.89 14.99
CA VAL A 88 -25.21 -26.51 14.69
C VAL A 88 -25.08 -27.56 13.59
N ILE A 89 -24.37 -27.26 12.51
CA ILE A 89 -24.14 -28.22 11.44
C ILE A 89 -23.33 -29.41 11.93
N ALA A 90 -22.21 -29.17 12.63
CA ALA A 90 -21.34 -30.24 13.12
C ALA A 90 -22.06 -31.23 14.05
N TRP A 91 -22.91 -30.74 14.94
CA TRP A 91 -23.59 -31.59 15.92
C TRP A 91 -24.82 -32.32 15.37
N THR A 92 -25.45 -31.75 14.36
CA THR A 92 -26.75 -32.29 13.86
C THR A 92 -26.60 -33.05 12.54
N SER A 93 -25.58 -32.72 11.72
CA SER A 93 -25.34 -33.46 10.50
C SER A 93 -24.79 -34.85 10.78
N LEU A 94 -25.43 -35.83 10.15
CA LEU A 94 -24.92 -37.20 10.11
C LEU A 94 -23.97 -37.41 8.92
N ASP A 95 -23.85 -36.42 8.07
CA ASP A 95 -22.98 -36.47 6.89
C ASP A 95 -21.50 -36.31 7.32
N GLN A 96 -20.63 -37.14 6.79
CA GLN A 96 -19.18 -37.14 7.04
C GLN A 96 -18.48 -35.90 6.52
N VAL A 97 -19.14 -35.08 5.66
CA VAL A 97 -18.57 -33.93 4.98
C VAL A 97 -18.81 -32.60 5.71
N SER A 98 -19.36 -32.65 6.94
CA SER A 98 -19.71 -31.43 7.71
C SER A 98 -18.52 -30.51 7.99
N TYR A 99 -17.31 -31.05 8.10
CA TYR A 99 -16.09 -30.26 8.32
C TYR A 99 -15.75 -29.29 7.17
N VAL A 100 -16.24 -29.56 5.96
CA VAL A 100 -15.99 -28.69 4.77
C VAL A 100 -16.56 -27.29 4.99
N PHE A 101 -17.60 -27.15 5.81
CA PHE A 101 -18.19 -25.84 6.13
C PHE A 101 -17.25 -24.91 6.92
N ILE A 102 -16.07 -25.39 7.36
CA ILE A 102 -15.06 -24.53 7.98
C ILE A 102 -14.23 -23.74 6.93
N LEU A 103 -14.13 -24.21 5.68
CA LEU A 103 -13.30 -23.61 4.66
C LEU A 103 -13.65 -22.13 4.34
N PRO A 104 -14.94 -21.74 4.23
CA PRO A 104 -15.29 -20.34 4.02
C PRO A 104 -14.86 -19.44 5.20
N LEU A 105 -14.87 -19.93 6.44
CA LEU A 105 -14.33 -19.18 7.57
C LEU A 105 -12.86 -18.90 7.40
N LEU A 106 -12.06 -19.89 6.97
CA LEU A 106 -10.62 -19.67 6.73
C LEU A 106 -10.37 -18.56 5.71
N SER A 107 -11.18 -18.48 4.65
CA SER A 107 -11.10 -17.40 3.66
C SER A 107 -11.40 -16.03 4.27
N ILE A 108 -12.35 -15.96 5.21
CA ILE A 108 -12.66 -14.73 5.94
C ILE A 108 -11.52 -14.34 6.88
N LEU A 109 -10.91 -15.32 7.58
CA LEU A 109 -9.80 -15.07 8.50
C LEU A 109 -8.58 -14.42 7.84
N ILE A 110 -8.29 -14.79 6.59
CA ILE A 110 -7.17 -14.22 5.80
C ILE A 110 -7.34 -12.71 5.62
N LEU A 111 -8.57 -12.21 5.48
CA LEU A 111 -8.85 -10.78 5.25
C LEU A 111 -8.34 -9.88 6.39
N TYR A 112 -8.30 -10.41 7.61
CA TYR A 112 -7.92 -9.64 8.81
C TYR A 112 -6.42 -9.67 9.12
N LYS A 113 -5.65 -10.54 8.48
CA LYS A 113 -4.19 -10.66 8.65
C LYS A 113 -3.75 -10.73 10.12
N ASP A 114 -4.54 -11.37 10.99
CA ASP A 114 -4.29 -11.46 12.43
C ASP A 114 -3.99 -12.90 12.87
N PRO A 115 -2.70 -13.25 13.11
CA PRO A 115 -2.31 -14.60 13.54
C PRO A 115 -2.87 -15.03 14.92
N LYS A 116 -3.16 -14.06 15.80
CA LYS A 116 -3.74 -14.37 17.12
C LYS A 116 -5.20 -14.78 16.95
N PHE A 117 -5.94 -14.04 16.14
CA PHE A 117 -7.32 -14.33 15.84
C PHE A 117 -7.50 -15.72 15.24
N ILE A 118 -6.67 -16.08 14.26
CA ILE A 118 -6.69 -17.41 13.64
C ILE A 118 -6.45 -18.53 14.64
N LYS A 119 -5.47 -18.39 15.53
CA LYS A 119 -5.18 -19.42 16.54
C LYS A 119 -6.35 -19.66 17.47
N VAL A 120 -7.02 -18.61 17.90
CA VAL A 120 -8.22 -18.72 18.74
C VAL A 120 -9.34 -19.43 18.00
N MET A 121 -9.61 -19.03 16.75
CA MET A 121 -10.63 -19.67 15.92
C MET A 121 -10.31 -21.17 15.68
N MET A 122 -9.05 -21.51 15.47
CA MET A 122 -8.60 -22.90 15.36
C MET A 122 -8.97 -23.73 16.60
N TRP A 123 -8.60 -23.25 17.78
CA TRP A 123 -8.90 -23.97 19.01
C TRP A 123 -10.40 -24.16 19.26
N ILE A 124 -11.20 -23.12 18.99
CA ILE A 124 -12.66 -23.22 19.12
C ILE A 124 -13.22 -24.23 18.10
N THR A 125 -12.74 -24.21 16.85
CA THR A 125 -13.15 -25.18 15.83
C THR A 125 -12.79 -26.61 16.21
N LEU A 126 -11.58 -26.86 16.68
CA LEU A 126 -11.17 -28.19 17.14
C LEU A 126 -12.00 -28.66 18.32
N PHE A 127 -12.34 -27.76 19.24
CA PHE A 127 -13.26 -28.09 20.36
C PHE A 127 -14.64 -28.44 19.85
N ILE A 128 -15.20 -27.70 18.88
CA ILE A 128 -16.51 -28.02 18.27
C ILE A 128 -16.48 -29.39 17.61
N LEU A 129 -15.45 -29.69 16.82
CA LEU A 129 -15.28 -30.99 16.17
C LEU A 129 -15.18 -32.12 17.19
N PHE A 130 -14.32 -31.96 18.20
CA PHE A 130 -14.13 -32.97 19.22
C PHE A 130 -15.46 -33.24 19.97
N SER A 131 -16.16 -32.19 20.43
CA SER A 131 -17.41 -32.32 21.14
C SER A 131 -18.54 -32.92 20.27
N SER A 132 -18.57 -32.55 18.97
CA SER A 132 -19.49 -33.09 17.98
C SER A 132 -19.28 -34.61 17.80
N ASN A 133 -18.02 -35.05 17.62
CA ASN A 133 -17.71 -36.46 17.42
C ASN A 133 -17.96 -37.27 18.69
N MET A 134 -17.65 -36.73 19.86
CA MET A 134 -18.03 -37.36 21.15
C MET A 134 -19.54 -37.49 21.28
N TYR A 135 -20.31 -36.49 20.93
CA TYR A 135 -21.78 -36.55 20.95
C TYR A 135 -22.31 -37.62 19.98
N LYS A 136 -21.80 -37.68 18.75
CA LYS A 136 -22.19 -38.69 17.76
C LYS A 136 -21.88 -40.11 18.25
N GLY A 137 -20.68 -40.33 18.83
CA GLY A 137 -20.28 -41.62 19.36
C GLY A 137 -21.13 -42.07 20.55
N LEU A 138 -21.22 -41.23 21.61
CA LEU A 138 -21.81 -41.61 22.88
C LEU A 138 -23.36 -41.55 22.87
N VAL A 139 -23.95 -40.56 22.21
CA VAL A 139 -25.40 -40.33 22.25
C VAL A 139 -26.11 -40.95 21.05
N LYS A 140 -25.52 -40.88 19.87
CA LYS A 140 -26.06 -41.44 18.62
C LYS A 140 -25.67 -42.90 18.36
N GLY A 141 -24.77 -43.47 19.17
CA GLY A 141 -24.30 -44.84 19.02
C GLY A 141 -23.40 -45.08 17.80
N MET A 142 -22.83 -44.01 17.24
CA MET A 142 -21.95 -44.07 16.05
C MET A 142 -20.46 -44.23 16.45
N MET A 143 -20.16 -45.17 17.39
CA MET A 143 -18.79 -45.36 17.87
C MET A 143 -17.83 -45.84 16.76
N ASP A 144 -18.33 -46.62 15.81
CA ASP A 144 -17.57 -47.09 14.67
C ASP A 144 -17.06 -45.90 13.80
N PHE A 145 -17.87 -44.86 13.67
CA PHE A 145 -17.43 -43.61 12.98
C PHE A 145 -16.38 -42.88 13.81
N VAL A 146 -16.54 -42.71 15.10
CA VAL A 146 -15.59 -41.99 15.96
C VAL A 146 -14.24 -42.68 16.04
N SER A 147 -14.20 -44.00 15.95
CA SER A 147 -12.98 -44.82 15.88
C SER A 147 -12.45 -45.02 14.48
N SER A 148 -13.10 -44.50 13.45
CA SER A 148 -12.75 -44.66 12.05
C SER A 148 -11.56 -43.79 11.64
N GLU A 149 -10.83 -44.25 10.61
CA GLU A 149 -9.79 -43.44 9.94
C GLU A 149 -10.33 -42.12 9.38
N GLU A 150 -11.60 -42.07 9.00
CA GLU A 150 -12.28 -40.88 8.48
C GLU A 150 -12.39 -39.79 9.54
N CYS A 151 -12.67 -40.09 10.80
CA CYS A 151 -12.67 -39.13 11.89
C CYS A 151 -11.27 -38.55 12.13
N ALA A 152 -10.25 -39.41 12.11
CA ALA A 152 -8.85 -38.96 12.22
C ALA A 152 -8.43 -38.04 11.03
N LEU A 153 -8.87 -38.38 9.82
CA LEU A 153 -8.65 -37.58 8.62
C LEU A 153 -9.34 -36.21 8.71
N GLU A 154 -10.58 -36.13 9.23
CA GLU A 154 -11.29 -34.87 9.45
C GLU A 154 -10.47 -33.90 10.33
N PHE A 155 -9.96 -34.38 11.47
CA PHE A 155 -9.09 -33.57 12.33
C PHE A 155 -7.79 -33.17 11.63
N ALA A 156 -7.14 -34.11 10.96
CA ALA A 156 -5.88 -33.85 10.27
C ALA A 156 -6.03 -32.78 9.17
N VAL A 157 -7.10 -32.86 8.37
CA VAL A 157 -7.39 -31.90 7.31
C VAL A 157 -7.68 -30.52 7.89
N VAL A 158 -8.51 -30.43 8.93
CA VAL A 158 -8.84 -29.13 9.56
C VAL A 158 -7.59 -28.49 10.19
N ILE A 159 -6.80 -29.24 10.92
CA ILE A 159 -5.52 -28.75 11.48
C ILE A 159 -4.59 -28.27 10.36
N CYS A 160 -4.42 -29.07 9.32
CA CYS A 160 -3.59 -28.71 8.16
C CYS A 160 -4.07 -27.39 7.51
N CYS A 161 -5.37 -27.25 7.27
CA CYS A 161 -5.95 -26.05 6.70
C CYS A 161 -5.68 -24.79 7.58
N TYR A 162 -5.83 -24.92 8.91
CA TYR A 162 -5.51 -23.81 9.82
C TYR A 162 -4.02 -23.49 9.87
N VAL A 163 -3.15 -24.51 9.86
CA VAL A 163 -1.70 -24.29 9.82
C VAL A 163 -1.30 -23.60 8.53
N CYS A 164 -1.76 -24.09 7.38
CA CYS A 164 -1.51 -23.46 6.07
C CYS A 164 -2.01 -22.00 6.03
N THR A 165 -3.23 -21.77 6.52
CA THR A 165 -3.80 -20.42 6.58
C THR A 165 -3.00 -19.49 7.51
N ASN A 166 -2.55 -19.98 8.66
CA ASN A 166 -1.71 -19.20 9.57
C ASN A 166 -0.33 -18.89 8.95
N MET A 167 0.27 -19.84 8.22
CA MET A 167 1.51 -19.60 7.47
C MET A 167 1.31 -18.56 6.37
N ALA A 168 0.23 -18.67 5.60
CA ALA A 168 -0.12 -17.70 4.56
C ALA A 168 -0.29 -16.28 5.13
N ILE A 169 -0.98 -16.16 6.27
CA ILE A 169 -1.17 -14.84 6.93
C ILE A 169 0.15 -14.29 7.47
N LYS A 170 0.99 -15.11 8.08
CA LYS A 170 2.33 -14.65 8.50
C LYS A 170 3.12 -14.13 7.32
N HIS A 171 3.15 -14.87 6.22
CA HIS A 171 3.84 -14.45 5.01
C HIS A 171 3.26 -13.12 4.45
N LEU A 172 1.94 -12.96 4.45
CA LEU A 172 1.29 -11.70 4.03
C LEU A 172 1.69 -10.52 4.93
N VAL A 173 1.73 -10.71 6.25
CA VAL A 173 2.11 -9.67 7.21
C VAL A 173 3.59 -9.29 7.04
N GLU A 174 4.47 -10.27 6.87
CA GLU A 174 5.90 -10.05 6.64
C GLU A 174 6.15 -9.33 5.31
N SER A 175 5.47 -9.76 4.24
CA SER A 175 5.54 -9.12 2.92
C SER A 175 5.05 -7.67 2.95
N ASP A 176 3.90 -7.41 3.59
CA ASP A 176 3.39 -6.04 3.77
C ASP A 176 4.35 -5.16 4.58
N GLY A 177 4.97 -5.74 5.62
CA GLY A 177 5.99 -5.06 6.43
C GLY A 177 7.23 -4.69 5.62
N ALA A 178 7.76 -5.62 4.84
CA ALA A 178 8.90 -5.40 3.96
C ALA A 178 8.59 -4.34 2.87
N LEU A 179 7.40 -4.41 2.26
CA LEU A 179 6.96 -3.42 1.28
C LEU A 179 6.86 -2.02 1.90
N THR A 180 6.27 -1.91 3.08
CA THR A 180 6.15 -0.65 3.81
C THR A 180 7.52 -0.06 4.16
N ALA A 181 8.46 -0.90 4.61
CA ALA A 181 9.84 -0.47 4.90
C ALA A 181 10.56 0.01 3.63
N SER A 182 10.39 -0.70 2.50
CA SER A 182 10.95 -0.32 1.21
C SER A 182 10.40 1.04 0.73
N ILE A 183 9.07 1.24 0.82
CA ILE A 183 8.44 2.52 0.45
C ILE A 183 8.96 3.67 1.31
N LYS A 184 9.06 3.49 2.64
CA LYS A 184 9.63 4.50 3.55
C LYS A 184 11.09 4.82 3.20
N GLY A 185 11.89 3.79 2.91
CA GLY A 185 13.28 3.97 2.48
C GLY A 185 13.40 4.76 1.18
N ASN A 186 12.58 4.43 0.19
CA ASN A 186 12.55 5.15 -1.09
C ASN A 186 12.07 6.60 -0.92
N LEU A 187 11.06 6.85 -0.09
CA LEU A 187 10.59 8.20 0.22
C LEU A 187 11.70 9.05 0.88
N ALA A 188 12.42 8.48 1.84
CA ALA A 188 13.54 9.17 2.48
C ALA A 188 14.65 9.53 1.47
N ARG A 189 14.95 8.64 0.51
CA ARG A 189 15.89 8.93 -0.60
C ARG A 189 15.38 10.06 -1.48
N VAL A 190 14.09 10.02 -1.87
CA VAL A 190 13.49 11.09 -2.69
C VAL A 190 13.59 12.45 -1.98
N VAL A 191 13.22 12.51 -0.69
CA VAL A 191 13.33 13.75 0.10
C VAL A 191 14.77 14.27 0.11
N LYS A 192 15.76 13.39 0.35
CA LYS A 192 17.18 13.76 0.32
C LYS A 192 17.62 14.27 -1.05
N THR A 193 17.18 13.61 -2.13
CA THR A 193 17.50 14.05 -3.50
C THR A 193 16.89 15.42 -3.82
N VAL A 194 15.64 15.66 -3.41
CA VAL A 194 14.98 16.97 -3.58
C VAL A 194 15.76 18.07 -2.85
N GLU A 195 16.23 17.81 -1.63
CA GLU A 195 17.05 18.78 -0.89
C GLU A 195 18.38 19.05 -1.59
N GLN A 196 19.05 18.02 -2.10
CA GLN A 196 20.29 18.18 -2.88
C GLN A 196 20.06 18.98 -4.17
N VAL A 197 18.96 18.72 -4.88
CA VAL A 197 18.59 19.50 -6.09
C VAL A 197 18.33 20.95 -5.75
N LYS A 198 17.66 21.23 -4.60
CA LYS A 198 17.42 22.59 -4.13
C LYS A 198 18.73 23.33 -3.84
N ILE A 199 19.69 22.68 -3.16
CA ILE A 199 21.00 23.27 -2.88
C ILE A 199 21.73 23.57 -4.20
N ALA A 200 21.82 22.58 -5.11
CA ALA A 200 22.49 22.78 -6.41
C ALA A 200 21.80 23.86 -7.25
N SER A 201 20.47 23.97 -7.20
CA SER A 201 19.73 25.03 -7.87
C SER A 201 20.09 26.42 -7.33
N ASN A 202 20.23 26.55 -6.01
CA ASN A 202 20.64 27.83 -5.40
C ASN A 202 22.07 28.17 -5.81
N GLU A 203 23.02 27.24 -5.83
CA GLU A 203 24.39 27.43 -6.30
C GLU A 203 24.43 27.88 -7.76
N VAL A 204 23.55 27.31 -8.61
CA VAL A 204 23.43 27.77 -10.03
C VAL A 204 22.92 29.21 -10.10
N VAL A 205 21.91 29.57 -9.28
CA VAL A 205 21.39 30.96 -9.25
C VAL A 205 22.47 31.93 -8.80
N ASP A 206 23.24 31.59 -7.77
CA ASP A 206 24.35 32.41 -7.30
C ASP A 206 25.45 32.54 -8.39
N GLY A 207 25.79 31.43 -9.06
CA GLY A 207 26.72 31.42 -10.19
C GLY A 207 26.27 32.30 -11.36
N VAL A 208 24.99 32.27 -11.71
CA VAL A 208 24.41 33.14 -12.76
C VAL A 208 24.54 34.63 -12.38
N THR A 209 24.33 34.92 -11.08
CA THR A 209 24.50 36.29 -10.58
C THR A 209 25.94 36.80 -10.77
N VAL A 210 26.92 35.98 -10.39
CA VAL A 210 28.36 36.31 -10.60
C VAL A 210 28.70 36.48 -12.09
N VAL A 211 28.18 35.59 -12.93
CA VAL A 211 28.42 35.73 -14.42
C VAL A 211 27.80 37.01 -14.95
N ARG A 212 26.66 37.46 -14.44
CA ARG A 212 26.05 38.73 -14.85
C ARG A 212 26.89 39.92 -14.40
N GLU A 213 27.37 39.91 -13.15
CA GLU A 213 28.26 40.98 -12.66
C GLU A 213 29.54 41.08 -13.50
N LEU A 214 30.19 39.95 -13.83
CA LEU A 214 31.36 39.91 -14.70
C LEU A 214 31.07 40.40 -16.13
N ALA A 215 29.87 40.07 -16.65
CA ALA A 215 29.47 40.56 -17.97
C ALA A 215 29.28 42.09 -18.00
N ASP A 216 28.70 42.65 -16.93
CA ASP A 216 28.53 44.09 -16.77
C ASP A 216 29.90 44.81 -16.62
N GLU A 217 30.83 44.23 -15.84
CA GLU A 217 32.22 44.74 -15.70
C GLU A 217 32.98 44.69 -17.02
N ASN A 218 32.90 43.56 -17.75
CA ASN A 218 33.49 43.43 -19.07
C ASN A 218 32.96 44.46 -20.07
N LYS A 219 31.65 44.75 -20.02
CA LYS A 219 31.05 45.76 -20.86
C LYS A 219 31.59 47.15 -20.53
N ALA A 220 31.67 47.50 -19.22
CA ALA A 220 32.25 48.76 -18.81
C ALA A 220 33.72 48.92 -19.25
N GLY A 221 34.52 47.84 -19.10
CA GLY A 221 35.91 47.82 -19.61
C GLY A 221 36.01 47.97 -21.12
N ALA A 222 35.12 47.34 -21.87
CA ALA A 222 35.07 47.50 -23.32
C ALA A 222 34.73 48.94 -23.75
N ASP A 223 33.79 49.57 -23.06
CA ASP A 223 33.41 50.97 -23.30
C ASP A 223 34.58 51.92 -22.99
N GLU A 224 35.38 51.66 -21.96
CA GLU A 224 36.61 52.41 -21.65
C GLU A 224 37.65 52.22 -22.70
N VAL A 225 37.93 51.03 -23.20
CA VAL A 225 38.84 50.75 -24.32
C VAL A 225 38.43 51.48 -25.58
N VAL A 226 37.15 51.54 -25.92
CA VAL A 226 36.63 52.31 -27.07
C VAL A 226 36.90 53.79 -26.90
N LYS A 227 36.72 54.33 -25.67
CA LYS A 227 37.07 55.73 -25.38
C LYS A 227 38.59 56.03 -25.57
N ASP A 228 39.40 55.14 -25.01
CA ASP A 228 40.88 55.30 -25.16
C ASP A 228 41.35 55.22 -26.62
N MET A 229 40.72 54.33 -27.43
CA MET A 229 41.02 54.25 -28.88
C MET A 229 40.61 55.50 -29.63
N ARG A 230 39.52 56.19 -29.23
CA ARG A 230 39.20 57.52 -29.82
C ARG A 230 40.26 58.57 -29.49
N VAL A 231 40.63 58.62 -28.19
CA VAL A 231 41.74 59.56 -27.80
C VAL A 231 43.02 59.24 -28.53
N LEU A 232 43.32 57.96 -28.71
CA LEU A 232 44.52 57.55 -29.51
C LEU A 232 44.40 57.97 -30.97
N SER A 233 43.22 57.84 -31.58
CA SER A 233 42.95 58.31 -32.95
C SER A 233 43.16 59.82 -33.08
N ASP A 234 42.60 60.61 -32.17
CA ASP A 234 42.70 62.05 -32.13
C ASP A 234 44.19 62.50 -31.99
N ASN A 235 44.92 61.82 -31.10
CA ASN A 235 46.38 62.08 -30.94
C ASN A 235 47.16 61.73 -32.17
N ASN A 236 46.76 60.65 -32.89
CA ASN A 236 47.44 60.29 -34.16
C ASN A 236 47.20 61.33 -35.26
N ASP A 237 46.00 61.90 -35.34
CA ASP A 237 45.68 62.98 -36.28
C ASP A 237 46.52 64.24 -36.00
N VAL A 238 46.62 64.63 -34.70
CA VAL A 238 47.49 65.75 -34.29
C VAL A 238 48.98 65.49 -34.61
N LEU A 239 49.43 64.24 -34.38
CA LEU A 239 50.82 63.84 -34.71
C LEU A 239 51.07 63.90 -36.19
N ASN A 240 50.12 63.48 -37.02
CA ASN A 240 50.21 63.55 -38.47
C ASN A 240 50.32 65.02 -38.97
N GLU A 241 49.47 65.91 -38.42
CA GLU A 241 49.51 67.33 -38.71
C GLU A 241 50.91 67.97 -38.37
N LYS A 242 51.41 67.66 -37.16
CA LYS A 242 52.75 68.11 -36.73
C LYS A 242 53.88 67.58 -37.63
N THR A 243 53.76 66.32 -38.08
CA THR A 243 54.72 65.68 -38.94
C THR A 243 54.74 66.37 -40.29
N VAL A 244 53.59 66.67 -40.91
CA VAL A 244 53.48 67.42 -42.15
C VAL A 244 54.11 68.81 -41.99
N SER A 245 53.74 69.54 -40.93
CA SER A 245 54.34 70.87 -40.65
C SER A 245 55.82 70.80 -40.44
N SER A 246 56.40 69.78 -39.84
CA SER A 246 57.85 69.59 -39.66
C SER A 246 58.53 69.29 -40.97
N VAL A 247 57.95 68.57 -41.90
CA VAL A 247 58.46 68.33 -43.25
C VAL A 247 58.52 69.66 -44.06
N ASP A 248 57.41 70.40 -43.98
CA ASP A 248 57.37 71.74 -44.67
C ASP A 248 58.42 72.66 -44.12
N MET A 249 58.61 72.73 -42.80
CA MET A 249 59.69 73.56 -42.21
C MET A 249 61.08 73.08 -42.62
N THR A 250 61.28 71.78 -42.73
CA THR A 250 62.57 71.22 -43.22
C THR A 250 62.84 71.63 -44.67
N ASN A 251 61.83 71.62 -45.53
CA ASN A 251 61.94 72.08 -46.91
C ASN A 251 62.25 73.54 -46.96
N VAL A 252 61.64 74.41 -46.16
CA VAL A 252 61.99 75.83 -46.08
C VAL A 252 63.43 76.07 -45.63
N ILE A 253 63.91 75.30 -44.66
CA ILE A 253 65.30 75.36 -44.20
C ILE A 253 66.25 74.92 -45.32
N ASP A 254 65.95 73.84 -46.05
CA ASP A 254 66.77 73.40 -47.20
C ASP A 254 66.85 74.46 -48.26
N ASP A 255 65.74 75.10 -48.62
CA ASP A 255 65.69 76.22 -49.55
C ASP A 255 66.54 77.43 -49.07
N GLN A 256 66.45 77.73 -47.75
CA GLN A 256 67.29 78.82 -47.18
C GLN A 256 68.76 78.49 -47.22
N VAL A 257 69.14 77.27 -46.93
CA VAL A 257 70.53 76.81 -46.99
C VAL A 257 71.05 76.84 -48.41
N ARG A 258 70.28 76.48 -49.44
CA ARG A 258 70.61 76.53 -50.82
C ARG A 258 70.83 77.99 -51.33
N ASN A 259 70.09 78.98 -50.79
CA ASN A 259 70.18 80.37 -51.17
C ASN A 259 71.37 81.12 -50.51
N VAL A 260 72.02 80.52 -49.51
CA VAL A 260 73.16 81.08 -48.77
C VAL A 260 74.52 80.45 -49.24
N ALA A 261 74.51 79.35 -49.97
CA ALA A 261 75.67 78.66 -50.53
C ALA A 261 75.93 79.21 -51.97
#